data_ef22021ec90e996f5b56173b529dcc99
#
_entry.id   ef22021ec90e996f5b56173b529dcc99
#
_cell.length_a   1.000
_cell.length_b   1.000
_cell.length_c   1.000
_cell.angle_alpha   90.00
_cell.angle_beta   90.00
_cell.angle_gamma   90.00
#
_symmetry.space_group_name_H-M   'P 1'
#
loop_
_entity.id
_entity.type
_entity.pdbx_description
1 polymer ?
#
loop_
_entity_poly.entity_id
_entity_poly.type
_entity_poly.pdbx_seq_one_letter_code
_entity_poly.pdbx_strand_id
1 'polypeptide(L)'
;MVELVFGRGAVAHIEAMRGARYAYDIRSEVVCENGAVIVGGFAQTMLTVLRAGERRDDLYPGFLERYADAYVAELRDFVGGVFDRRPPAVTGEDGRRALSIALAAERAAGTAEPVRPD
;
A
#
# COMPACT_ATOMS: atom_id res chain seq x y z
N MET A 1 -4.15 -13.76 0.88
CA MET A 1 -4.09 -13.26 -0.51
C MET A 1 -5.50 -12.93 -0.96
N VAL A 2 -5.69 -11.80 -1.64
CA VAL A 2 -6.96 -11.35 -2.20
C VAL A 2 -6.76 -11.08 -3.69
N GLU A 3 -7.69 -11.50 -4.53
CA GLU A 3 -7.75 -11.12 -5.94
C GLU A 3 -8.92 -10.17 -6.16
N LEU A 4 -8.66 -9.07 -6.86
CA LEU A 4 -9.68 -8.10 -7.28
C LEU A 4 -9.78 -8.13 -8.80
N VAL A 5 -10.99 -8.31 -9.31
CA VAL A 5 -11.30 -8.22 -10.74
C VAL A 5 -12.12 -6.95 -10.99
N PHE A 6 -11.60 -6.06 -11.81
CA PHE A 6 -12.25 -4.79 -12.12
C PHE A 6 -13.12 -4.91 -13.36
N GLY A 7 -14.19 -4.14 -13.42
CA GLY A 7 -15.17 -4.19 -14.49
C GLY A 7 -14.62 -3.90 -15.90
N ARG A 8 -13.43 -3.33 -16.02
CA ARG A 8 -12.73 -3.08 -17.29
C ARG A 8 -11.62 -4.11 -17.59
N GLY A 9 -11.60 -5.24 -16.86
CA GLY A 9 -10.68 -6.35 -17.11
C GLY A 9 -9.32 -6.26 -16.42
N ALA A 10 -9.03 -5.18 -15.68
CA ALA A 10 -7.84 -5.14 -14.83
C ALA A 10 -7.98 -6.11 -13.66
N VAL A 11 -6.88 -6.71 -13.24
CA VAL A 11 -6.80 -7.61 -12.09
C VAL A 11 -5.75 -7.09 -11.12
N ALA A 12 -6.02 -7.17 -9.82
CA ALA A 12 -5.04 -6.87 -8.79
C ALA A 12 -4.94 -8.03 -7.79
N HIS A 13 -3.71 -8.35 -7.40
CA HIS A 13 -3.41 -9.30 -6.33
C HIS A 13 -2.89 -8.53 -5.12
N ILE A 14 -3.45 -8.79 -3.96
CA ILE A 14 -3.04 -8.19 -2.70
C ILE A 14 -2.58 -9.30 -1.76
N GLU A 15 -1.34 -9.23 -1.34
CA GLU A 15 -0.79 -10.08 -0.30
C GLU A 15 -0.52 -9.24 0.95
N ALA A 16 -0.96 -9.70 2.10
CA ALA A 16 -0.69 -9.06 3.37
C ALA A 16 -0.30 -10.10 4.41
N MET A 17 0.81 -9.83 5.09
CA MET A 17 1.29 -10.63 6.21
C MET A 17 1.66 -9.72 7.37
N ARG A 18 1.14 -10.00 8.55
CA ARG A 18 1.56 -9.32 9.77
C ARG A 18 2.70 -10.09 10.43
N GLY A 19 3.67 -9.34 10.98
CA GLY A 19 4.79 -9.93 11.71
C GLY A 19 5.91 -10.45 10.82
N ALA A 20 6.12 -9.87 9.65
CA ALA A 20 7.35 -10.07 8.89
C ALA A 20 8.56 -9.70 9.76
N ARG A 21 9.45 -10.68 9.99
CA ARG A 21 10.56 -10.53 10.96
C ARG A 21 11.81 -9.91 10.35
N TYR A 22 11.82 -9.71 9.04
CA TYR A 22 13.00 -9.20 8.35
C TYR A 22 13.00 -7.67 8.22
N ALA A 23 11.84 -7.05 8.00
CA ALA A 23 11.71 -5.60 7.86
C ALA A 23 10.23 -5.19 7.77
N TYR A 24 9.97 -3.87 7.79
CA TYR A 24 8.69 -3.33 7.39
C TYR A 24 8.68 -3.16 5.86
N ASP A 25 8.00 -4.05 5.16
CA ASP A 25 8.03 -4.17 3.71
C ASP A 25 6.64 -3.89 3.11
N ILE A 26 6.52 -2.82 2.33
CA ILE A 26 5.36 -2.53 1.50
C ILE A 26 5.83 -2.20 0.09
N ARG A 27 5.31 -2.95 -0.87
CA ARG A 27 5.62 -2.82 -2.29
C ARG A 27 4.35 -2.86 -3.12
N SER A 28 4.35 -2.12 -4.22
CA SER A 28 3.30 -2.17 -5.23
C SER A 28 3.92 -2.21 -6.61
N GLU A 29 3.37 -3.03 -7.48
CA GLU A 29 3.73 -3.07 -8.88
C GLU A 29 2.46 -2.91 -9.71
N VAL A 30 2.49 -1.99 -10.67
CA VAL A 30 1.40 -1.76 -11.62
C VAL A 30 1.93 -1.99 -13.01
N VAL A 31 1.46 -3.04 -13.66
CA VAL A 31 1.82 -3.38 -15.05
C VAL A 31 0.75 -2.80 -15.97
N CYS A 32 1.19 -2.00 -16.93
CA CYS A 32 0.36 -1.37 -17.94
C CYS A 32 0.81 -1.79 -19.35
N GLU A 33 0.02 -1.43 -20.36
CA GLU A 33 0.31 -1.74 -21.76
C GLU A 33 1.69 -1.26 -22.21
N ASN A 34 2.11 -0.07 -21.79
CA ASN A 34 3.33 0.59 -22.24
C ASN A 34 4.47 0.58 -21.21
N GLY A 35 4.35 -0.19 -20.13
CA GLY A 35 5.37 -0.28 -19.09
C GLY A 35 4.83 -0.67 -17.74
N ALA A 36 5.70 -0.63 -16.72
CA ALA A 36 5.35 -0.93 -15.36
C ALA A 36 5.87 0.17 -14.40
N VAL A 37 5.15 0.35 -13.30
CA VAL A 37 5.55 1.20 -12.19
C VAL A 37 5.74 0.33 -10.96
N ILE A 38 6.92 0.41 -10.33
CA ILE A 38 7.22 -0.29 -9.09
C ILE A 38 7.43 0.76 -8.00
N VAL A 39 6.72 0.64 -6.90
CA VAL A 39 6.79 1.55 -5.76
C VAL A 39 7.07 0.76 -4.50
N GLY A 40 8.01 1.27 -3.69
CA GLY A 40 8.29 0.71 -2.39
C GLY A 40 9.51 -0.21 -2.35
N GLY A 41 9.62 -0.92 -1.27
CA GLY A 41 10.75 -1.78 -0.89
C GLY A 41 10.94 -1.77 0.62
N PHE A 42 11.92 -2.50 1.08
CA PHE A 42 12.24 -2.67 2.50
C PHE A 42 13.49 -1.89 2.94
N ALA A 43 14.29 -1.40 1.97
CA ALA A 43 15.51 -0.64 2.26
C ALA A 43 15.19 0.82 2.57
N GLN A 44 15.73 1.33 3.68
CA GLN A 44 15.60 2.70 4.11
C GLN A 44 16.50 3.63 3.30
N THR A 45 17.68 3.14 2.92
CA THR A 45 18.65 3.87 2.10
C THR A 45 19.13 2.98 0.94
N MET A 46 19.93 3.55 0.04
CA MET A 46 20.59 2.79 -1.02
C MET A 46 21.88 2.10 -0.54
N LEU A 47 22.17 2.12 0.76
CA LEU A 47 23.35 1.50 1.33
C LEU A 47 23.19 -0.02 1.38
N THR A 48 24.11 -0.72 0.73
CA THR A 48 24.30 -2.16 0.86
C THR A 48 25.73 -2.45 1.28
N VAL A 49 25.93 -3.21 2.35
CA VAL A 49 27.24 -3.66 2.79
C VAL A 49 27.44 -5.11 2.34
N LEU A 50 28.49 -5.34 1.57
CA LEU A 50 28.90 -6.68 1.16
C LEU A 50 30.16 -7.07 1.94
N ARG A 51 30.13 -8.20 2.63
CA ARG A 51 31.24 -8.66 3.48
C ARG A 51 31.28 -10.18 3.55
N ALA A 52 32.40 -10.78 3.11
CA ALA A 52 32.68 -12.20 3.32
C ALA A 52 31.50 -13.17 3.04
N GLY A 53 30.79 -12.97 1.95
CA GLY A 53 29.62 -13.78 1.58
C GLY A 53 28.29 -13.35 2.22
N GLU A 54 28.27 -12.25 2.98
CA GLU A 54 27.06 -11.65 3.54
C GLU A 54 26.67 -10.39 2.76
N ARG A 55 25.37 -10.16 2.67
CA ARG A 55 24.76 -8.88 2.25
C ARG A 55 23.96 -8.31 3.41
N ARG A 56 24.15 -7.03 3.69
CA ARG A 56 23.37 -6.28 4.68
C ARG A 56 22.84 -5.01 4.04
N ASP A 57 21.53 -4.82 4.09
CA ASP A 57 20.85 -3.61 3.69
C ASP A 57 20.36 -2.86 4.94
N ASP A 58 20.22 -1.55 4.82
CA ASP A 58 19.64 -0.70 5.85
C ASP A 58 18.11 -0.79 5.72
N LEU A 59 17.47 -1.50 6.64
CA LEU A 59 16.05 -1.86 6.53
C LEU A 59 15.16 -0.98 7.39
N TYR A 60 13.93 -0.71 6.93
CA TYR A 60 12.93 -0.04 7.75
C TYR A 60 12.50 -0.91 8.93
N PRO A 61 12.67 -0.46 10.18
CA PRO A 61 12.26 -1.24 11.35
C PRO A 61 10.73 -1.25 11.55
N GLY A 62 10.05 -0.21 11.10
CA GLY A 62 8.61 -0.08 11.29
C GLY A 62 7.94 0.91 10.36
N PHE A 63 6.63 1.07 10.55
CA PHE A 63 5.81 1.95 9.72
C PHE A 63 6.06 3.45 10.02
N LEU A 64 6.43 3.79 11.23
CA LEU A 64 6.70 5.19 11.60
C LEU A 64 7.91 5.73 10.83
N GLU A 65 8.98 4.98 10.79
CA GLU A 65 10.20 5.34 10.03
C GLU A 65 9.92 5.32 8.52
N ARG A 66 9.15 4.33 8.07
CA ARG A 66 8.80 4.18 6.64
C ARG A 66 7.95 5.34 6.12
N TYR A 67 7.03 5.84 6.93
CA TYR A 67 6.01 6.80 6.48
C TYR A 67 6.07 8.14 7.21
N ALA A 68 7.14 8.46 7.92
CA ALA A 68 7.28 9.73 8.63
C ALA A 68 6.95 10.94 7.75
N ASP A 69 7.55 11.01 6.56
CA ASP A 69 7.33 12.10 5.62
C ASP A 69 5.91 12.09 5.02
N ALA A 70 5.34 10.90 4.83
CA ALA A 70 3.97 10.76 4.32
C ALA A 70 2.94 11.31 5.32
N TYR A 71 3.09 11.02 6.62
CA TYR A 71 2.23 11.59 7.67
C TYR A 71 2.32 13.11 7.74
N VAL A 72 3.53 13.65 7.61
CA VAL A 72 3.72 15.10 7.57
C VAL A 72 3.08 15.71 6.32
N ALA A 73 3.22 15.07 5.16
CA ALA A 73 2.62 15.52 3.92
C ALA A 73 1.07 15.49 3.97
N GLU A 74 0.50 14.43 4.52
CA GLU A 74 -0.95 14.29 4.74
C GLU A 74 -1.50 15.43 5.60
N LEU A 75 -0.87 15.70 6.75
CA LEU A 75 -1.28 16.79 7.63
C LEU A 75 -1.15 18.16 6.96
N ARG A 76 -0.07 18.39 6.22
CA ARG A 76 0.12 19.64 5.47
C ARG A 76 -0.95 19.85 4.40
N ASP A 77 -1.28 18.79 3.65
CA ASP A 77 -2.33 18.86 2.64
C ASP A 77 -3.69 19.13 3.25
N PHE A 78 -4.03 18.45 4.35
CA PHE A 78 -5.28 18.64 5.06
C PHE A 78 -5.41 20.07 5.59
N VAL A 79 -4.40 20.56 6.32
CA VAL A 79 -4.38 21.91 6.89
C VAL A 79 -4.44 22.97 5.79
N GLY A 80 -3.63 22.80 4.73
CA GLY A 80 -3.67 23.69 3.56
C GLY A 80 -5.05 23.70 2.90
N GLY A 81 -5.67 22.55 2.74
CA GLY A 81 -7.03 22.41 2.21
C GLY A 81 -8.07 23.18 3.02
N VAL A 82 -7.96 23.16 4.37
CA VAL A 82 -8.85 23.93 5.25
C VAL A 82 -8.67 25.43 5.04
N PHE A 83 -7.42 25.93 4.98
CA PHE A 83 -7.15 27.35 4.74
C PHE A 83 -7.60 27.80 3.36
N ASP A 84 -7.36 26.99 2.33
CA ASP A 84 -7.68 27.28 0.94
C ASP A 84 -9.16 27.00 0.59
N ARG A 85 -9.93 26.45 1.53
CA ARG A 85 -11.32 26.00 1.34
C ARG A 85 -11.47 25.04 0.16
N ARG A 86 -10.47 24.21 -0.11
CA ARG A 86 -10.52 23.17 -1.13
C ARG A 86 -10.94 21.82 -0.51
N PRO A 87 -11.62 20.95 -1.27
CA PRO A 87 -11.92 19.62 -0.79
C PRO A 87 -10.62 18.82 -0.60
N PRO A 88 -10.60 17.82 0.31
CA PRO A 88 -9.46 16.93 0.46
C PRO A 88 -9.24 16.10 -0.81
N ALA A 89 -7.98 15.77 -1.10
CA ALA A 89 -7.63 14.92 -2.25
C ALA A 89 -8.17 13.48 -2.08
N VAL A 90 -8.23 13.00 -0.83
CA VAL A 90 -8.85 11.72 -0.46
C VAL A 90 -10.04 12.00 0.44
N THR A 91 -11.20 11.53 0.06
CA THR A 91 -12.47 11.82 0.73
C THR A 91 -12.92 10.67 1.65
N GLY A 92 -13.94 10.94 2.49
CA GLY A 92 -14.59 9.87 3.26
C GLY A 92 -15.22 8.79 2.38
N GLU A 93 -15.66 9.14 1.17
CA GLU A 93 -16.17 8.16 0.21
C GLU A 93 -15.08 7.21 -0.31
N ASP A 94 -13.86 7.71 -0.52
CA ASP A 94 -12.73 6.85 -0.89
C ASP A 94 -12.38 5.88 0.24
N GLY A 95 -12.42 6.35 1.50
CA GLY A 95 -12.26 5.51 2.68
C GLY A 95 -13.36 4.45 2.81
N ARG A 96 -14.63 4.84 2.56
CA ARG A 96 -15.76 3.91 2.56
C ARG A 96 -15.58 2.81 1.51
N ARG A 97 -15.18 3.16 0.29
CA ARG A 97 -14.90 2.19 -0.80
C ARG A 97 -13.78 1.23 -0.45
N ALA A 98 -12.69 1.73 0.12
CA ALA A 98 -11.58 0.88 0.56
C ALA A 98 -12.03 -0.12 1.62
N LEU A 99 -12.83 0.31 2.60
CA LEU A 99 -13.39 -0.55 3.62
C LEU A 99 -14.36 -1.59 3.03
N SER A 100 -15.22 -1.20 2.08
CA SER A 100 -16.16 -2.14 1.45
C SER A 100 -15.43 -3.26 0.69
N ILE A 101 -14.33 -2.96 0.03
CA ILE A 101 -13.46 -3.96 -0.61
C ILE A 101 -12.88 -4.92 0.44
N ALA A 102 -12.38 -4.41 1.55
CA ALA A 102 -11.82 -5.25 2.62
C ALA A 102 -12.87 -6.19 3.23
N LEU A 103 -14.07 -5.69 3.49
CA LEU A 103 -15.19 -6.49 4.00
C LEU A 103 -15.69 -7.52 2.98
N ALA A 104 -15.71 -7.18 1.69
CA ALA A 104 -16.02 -8.13 0.63
C ALA A 104 -14.98 -9.25 0.55
N ALA A 105 -13.70 -8.93 0.70
CA ALA A 105 -12.63 -9.92 0.73
C ALA A 105 -12.75 -10.88 1.94
N GLU A 106 -13.13 -10.36 3.11
CA GLU A 106 -13.41 -11.18 4.30
C GLU A 106 -14.58 -12.13 4.06
N ARG A 107 -15.69 -11.64 3.48
CA ARG A 107 -16.85 -12.48 3.12
C ARG A 107 -16.47 -13.55 2.10
N ALA A 108 -15.70 -13.20 1.07
CA ALA A 108 -15.23 -14.13 0.05
C ALA A 108 -14.35 -15.24 0.64
N ALA A 109 -13.49 -14.91 1.61
CA ALA A 109 -12.67 -15.91 2.31
C ALA A 109 -13.52 -16.92 3.10
N GLY A 110 -14.66 -16.50 3.66
CA GLY A 110 -15.58 -17.38 4.40
C GLY A 110 -16.45 -18.28 3.52
N THR A 111 -16.73 -17.88 2.27
CA THR A 111 -17.62 -18.61 1.36
C THR A 111 -16.89 -19.32 0.22
N ALA A 112 -15.62 -18.96 -0.04
CA ALA A 112 -14.84 -19.34 -1.22
C ALA A 112 -15.49 -18.92 -2.55
N GLU A 113 -16.39 -17.94 -2.52
CA GLU A 113 -17.09 -17.40 -3.70
C GLU A 113 -16.73 -15.93 -3.92
N PRO A 114 -16.73 -15.46 -5.18
CA PRO A 114 -16.53 -14.03 -5.47
C PRO A 114 -17.63 -13.17 -4.84
N VAL A 115 -17.24 -12.12 -4.14
CA VAL A 115 -18.15 -11.17 -3.50
C VAL A 115 -17.94 -9.79 -4.10
N ARG A 116 -19.03 -9.15 -4.54
CA ARG A 116 -18.99 -7.76 -5.00
C ARG A 116 -18.96 -6.82 -3.80
N PRO A 117 -18.04 -5.84 -3.75
CA PRO A 117 -18.10 -4.76 -2.77
C PRO A 117 -19.37 -3.90 -2.94
N ASP A 118 -19.89 -3.39 -1.82
CA ASP A 118 -21.08 -2.52 -1.77
C ASP A 118 -20.76 -1.08 -2.18
#